data_2dc4d84643c5dcc7eb7fb08392d52633
#
_entry.id   2dc4d84643c5dcc7eb7fb08392d52633
#
_cell.length_a   1.000
_cell.length_b   1.000
_cell.length_c   1.000
_cell.angle_alpha   90.00
_cell.angle_beta   90.00
_cell.angle_gamma   90.00
#
_symmetry.space_group_name_H-M   'P 1'
#
loop_
_entity.id
_entity.type
_entity.pdbx_description
1 polymer ?
#
loop_
_entity_poly.entity_id
_entity_poly.type
_entity_poly.pdbx_seq_one_letter_code
_entity_poly.pdbx_strand_id
1 'polypeptide(L)'
;MSNIIKQFKKVIALAFFVGALPFVFFTHAYAEEAANSQEPKAKSQWLDDYKKPVGFTYGVIATYQTAYLWRGFYTGAMNVQVDANIGYGGLFAEMWWNIGAKNWKFDQFLPEVDVMLGFDRWGVKLYMLYVHNFNCGFFDFANYADKGNRLELNFRYTVSSKIPLSFAWGTRVSAADGYIENGELKRAWSSYMQISYTQALPYDMSLYGAIGMSPWKSCYSGFEGNFIVKNVELMLRKDWSLSEHCGLALFGQLVIDPYALSKDKSTAEWRSYDPGRQSINANTGIRVYLK
;
A
#
# COMPACT_ATOMS: atom_id res chain seq x y z
N MET A 1 27.09 -21.15 5.23
CA MET A 1 25.79 -20.60 4.87
C MET A 1 24.66 -20.99 5.81
N SER A 2 24.56 -22.22 6.32
CA SER A 2 23.44 -22.66 7.19
C SER A 2 23.37 -21.98 8.56
N ASN A 3 24.48 -21.59 9.17
CA ASN A 3 24.50 -20.95 10.50
C ASN A 3 24.06 -19.48 10.50
N ILE A 4 24.33 -18.75 9.43
CA ILE A 4 23.89 -17.35 9.29
C ILE A 4 22.37 -17.28 9.16
N ILE A 5 21.77 -18.18 8.38
CA ILE A 5 20.31 -18.27 8.20
C ILE A 5 19.61 -18.64 9.52
N LYS A 6 20.22 -19.54 10.34
CA LYS A 6 19.69 -19.89 11.66
C LYS A 6 19.76 -18.71 12.65
N GLN A 7 20.84 -17.94 12.62
CA GLN A 7 21.00 -16.73 13.45
C GLN A 7 19.99 -15.64 13.01
N PHE A 8 19.83 -15.43 11.72
CA PHE A 8 18.87 -14.46 11.16
C PHE A 8 17.41 -14.83 11.53
N LYS A 9 17.03 -16.12 11.47
CA LYS A 9 15.71 -16.57 11.93
C LYS A 9 15.47 -16.31 13.42
N LYS A 10 16.50 -16.44 14.27
CA LYS A 10 16.41 -16.13 15.70
C LYS A 10 16.27 -14.62 15.94
N VAL A 11 16.98 -13.79 15.17
CA VAL A 11 16.88 -12.31 15.26
C VAL A 11 15.49 -11.84 14.79
N ILE A 12 14.95 -12.45 13.74
CA ILE A 12 13.58 -12.14 13.26
C ILE A 12 12.53 -12.58 14.29
N ALA A 13 12.65 -13.78 14.87
CA ALA A 13 11.76 -14.25 15.92
C ALA A 13 11.85 -13.35 17.17
N LEU A 14 13.04 -12.88 17.52
CA LEU A 14 13.27 -11.95 18.63
C LEU A 14 12.68 -10.56 18.31
N ALA A 15 12.82 -10.06 17.08
CA ALA A 15 12.21 -8.81 16.65
C ALA A 15 10.67 -8.88 16.65
N PHE A 16 10.09 -10.02 16.29
CA PHE A 16 8.66 -10.29 16.42
C PHE A 16 8.20 -10.32 17.88
N PHE A 17 8.99 -10.95 18.75
CA PHE A 17 8.69 -11.04 20.20
C PHE A 17 8.90 -9.69 20.89
N VAL A 18 9.94 -8.95 20.54
CA VAL A 18 10.22 -7.60 21.09
C VAL A 18 9.26 -6.56 20.51
N GLY A 19 8.77 -6.73 19.27
CA GLY A 19 7.74 -5.86 18.68
C GLY A 19 6.34 -6.09 19.28
N ALA A 20 6.04 -7.28 19.77
CA ALA A 20 4.76 -7.60 20.39
C ALA A 20 4.72 -7.29 21.91
N LEU A 21 5.85 -7.42 22.60
CA LEU A 21 5.95 -7.20 24.03
C LEU A 21 5.68 -5.73 24.48
N PRO A 22 6.11 -4.68 23.77
CA PRO A 22 5.75 -3.30 24.16
C PRO A 22 4.23 -3.07 24.09
N PHE A 23 3.52 -3.77 23.22
CA PHE A 23 2.09 -3.58 23.05
C PHE A 23 1.27 -4.04 24.27
N VAL A 24 1.74 -5.05 24.99
CA VAL A 24 1.05 -5.57 26.18
C VAL A 24 1.42 -4.78 27.46
N PHE A 25 2.67 -4.30 27.58
CA PHE A 25 3.13 -3.59 28.78
C PHE A 25 2.80 -2.09 28.77
N PHE A 26 2.75 -1.45 27.60
CA PHE A 26 2.41 -0.02 27.50
C PHE A 26 0.92 0.28 27.75
N THR A 27 0.02 -0.69 27.57
CA THR A 27 -1.41 -0.48 27.83
C THR A 27 -1.73 -0.32 29.32
N HIS A 28 -0.92 -0.84 30.23
CA HIS A 28 -1.18 -0.75 31.68
C HIS A 28 -0.55 0.48 32.36
N ALA A 29 0.62 0.94 31.90
CA ALA A 29 1.32 2.04 32.57
C ALA A 29 0.75 3.44 32.21
N TYR A 30 0.08 3.59 31.07
CA TYR A 30 -0.44 4.89 30.61
C TYR A 30 -1.92 5.14 30.94
N ALA A 31 -2.64 4.15 31.45
CA ALA A 31 -4.04 4.33 31.83
C ALA A 31 -4.23 5.27 33.06
N GLU A 32 -3.22 5.40 33.91
CA GLU A 32 -3.30 6.27 35.09
C GLU A 32 -2.91 7.74 34.82
N GLU A 33 -2.08 8.01 33.80
CA GLU A 33 -1.62 9.38 33.49
C GLU A 33 -2.58 10.14 32.56
N ALA A 34 -3.44 9.43 31.84
CA ALA A 34 -4.37 10.00 30.86
C ALA A 34 -5.61 10.67 31.47
N ALA A 35 -5.88 10.47 32.77
CA ALA A 35 -7.04 11.08 33.44
C ALA A 35 -6.88 12.60 33.70
N ASN A 36 -5.71 13.18 33.44
CA ASN A 36 -5.40 14.60 33.75
C ASN A 36 -4.85 15.42 32.57
N SER A 37 -4.82 14.93 31.33
CA SER A 37 -4.30 15.70 30.21
C SER A 37 -5.45 16.24 29.33
N GLN A 38 -5.42 17.56 29.15
CA GLN A 38 -6.22 18.32 28.18
C GLN A 38 -6.18 17.69 26.79
N GLU A 39 -7.25 17.89 26.02
CA GLU A 39 -7.54 17.39 24.67
C GLU A 39 -6.33 16.92 23.84
N PRO A 40 -6.37 15.70 23.28
CA PRO A 40 -5.25 15.19 22.47
C PRO A 40 -5.09 16.06 21.22
N LYS A 41 -4.00 16.82 21.13
CA LYS A 41 -3.58 17.58 19.95
C LYS A 41 -3.04 16.70 18.82
N ALA A 42 -3.28 15.42 18.84
CA ALA A 42 -2.81 14.50 17.82
C ALA A 42 -3.77 14.46 16.64
N LYS A 43 -3.52 15.31 15.68
CA LYS A 43 -4.06 15.15 14.34
C LYS A 43 -3.22 14.12 13.62
N SER A 44 -3.76 12.91 13.41
CA SER A 44 -3.07 11.94 12.57
C SER A 44 -2.82 12.56 11.20
N GLN A 45 -1.61 12.41 10.69
CA GLN A 45 -1.16 12.99 9.41
C GLN A 45 -2.08 12.61 8.22
N TRP A 46 -2.76 11.48 8.31
CA TRP A 46 -3.77 11.02 7.37
C TRP A 46 -5.01 11.92 7.27
N LEU A 47 -5.34 12.64 8.35
CA LEU A 47 -6.48 13.56 8.39
C LEU A 47 -6.11 14.96 7.88
N ASP A 48 -4.83 15.32 7.88
CA ASP A 48 -4.35 16.63 7.42
C ASP A 48 -4.18 16.69 5.88
N ASP A 49 -4.20 15.56 5.18
CA ASP A 49 -4.12 15.50 3.71
C ASP A 49 -5.25 16.30 3.02
N TYR A 50 -6.37 16.54 3.70
CA TYR A 50 -7.45 17.36 3.16
C TYR A 50 -7.13 18.87 3.08
N LYS A 51 -6.25 19.35 3.96
CA LYS A 51 -5.85 20.76 4.05
C LYS A 51 -4.41 20.94 3.59
N LYS A 52 -4.08 20.52 2.38
CA LYS A 52 -2.72 20.75 1.87
C LYS A 52 -2.41 22.23 1.77
N PRO A 53 -1.20 22.66 2.17
CA PRO A 53 -0.78 24.05 2.10
C PRO A 53 -0.81 24.57 0.66
N VAL A 54 -1.11 25.87 0.51
CA VAL A 54 -1.15 26.52 -0.81
C VAL A 54 0.26 26.77 -1.37
N GLY A 55 1.28 26.72 -0.52
CA GLY A 55 2.68 26.98 -0.87
C GLY A 55 3.44 25.76 -1.41
N PHE A 56 4.74 25.87 -1.36
CA PHE A 56 5.65 24.78 -1.67
C PHE A 56 5.61 23.72 -0.57
N THR A 57 5.56 22.47 -0.98
CA THR A 57 5.57 21.30 -0.10
C THR A 57 6.63 20.33 -0.55
N TYR A 58 7.24 19.63 0.39
CA TYR A 58 8.14 18.53 0.11
C TYR A 58 8.09 17.53 1.26
N GLY A 59 8.51 16.31 1.00
CA GLY A 59 8.59 15.28 2.01
C GLY A 59 9.36 14.07 1.55
N VAL A 60 9.90 13.34 2.51
CA VAL A 60 10.53 12.04 2.29
C VAL A 60 9.99 11.07 3.32
N ILE A 61 9.60 9.90 2.89
CA ILE A 61 9.11 8.82 3.75
C ILE A 61 9.95 7.58 3.48
N ALA A 62 10.51 6.99 4.51
CA ALA A 62 11.15 5.69 4.44
C ALA A 62 10.33 4.67 5.24
N THR A 63 9.97 3.55 4.65
CA THR A 63 9.20 2.49 5.28
C THR A 63 9.94 1.17 5.19
N TYR A 64 10.12 0.50 6.31
CA TYR A 64 10.50 -0.91 6.38
C TYR A 64 9.28 -1.73 6.77
N GLN A 65 9.00 -2.81 6.03
CA GLN A 65 7.84 -3.65 6.31
C GLN A 65 8.07 -5.11 5.98
N THR A 66 7.27 -5.98 6.61
CA THR A 66 7.41 -7.44 6.51
C THR A 66 6.80 -8.02 5.25
N ALA A 67 5.90 -7.31 4.59
CA ALA A 67 5.29 -7.72 3.33
C ALA A 67 4.95 -6.51 2.46
N TYR A 68 5.15 -6.61 1.15
CA TYR A 68 4.66 -5.65 0.19
C TYR A 68 3.26 -6.08 -0.28
N LEU A 69 2.25 -5.40 0.23
CA LEU A 69 0.85 -5.63 -0.11
C LEU A 69 0.34 -4.48 -0.98
N TRP A 70 -0.21 -4.79 -2.15
CA TRP A 70 -0.74 -3.80 -3.07
C TRP A 70 -2.08 -4.24 -3.66
N ARG A 71 -3.14 -3.51 -3.35
CA ARG A 71 -4.51 -3.78 -3.85
C ARG A 71 -4.94 -5.24 -3.68
N GLY A 72 -4.66 -5.84 -2.52
CA GLY A 72 -4.96 -7.23 -2.21
C GLY A 72 -3.96 -8.26 -2.73
N PHE A 73 -2.94 -7.84 -3.49
CA PHE A 73 -1.86 -8.74 -3.89
C PHE A 73 -0.75 -8.77 -2.86
N TYR A 74 -0.21 -9.94 -2.62
CA TYR A 74 1.08 -10.11 -1.98
C TYR A 74 2.15 -10.00 -3.07
N THR A 75 2.80 -8.86 -3.16
CA THR A 75 3.80 -8.56 -4.19
C THR A 75 5.20 -8.99 -3.80
N GLY A 76 5.49 -9.03 -2.52
CA GLY A 76 6.80 -9.44 -2.02
C GLY A 76 6.84 -9.59 -0.51
N ALA A 77 7.92 -10.19 -0.03
CA ALA A 77 8.23 -10.32 1.38
C ALA A 77 8.79 -9.00 1.94
N MET A 78 9.68 -9.11 2.92
CA MET A 78 10.35 -7.99 3.57
C MET A 78 10.94 -7.00 2.56
N ASN A 79 10.66 -5.72 2.75
CA ASN A 79 11.08 -4.67 1.82
C ASN A 79 11.32 -3.33 2.52
N VAL A 80 12.10 -2.49 1.84
CA VAL A 80 12.31 -1.09 2.16
C VAL A 80 11.71 -0.27 1.03
N GLN A 81 10.90 0.70 1.39
CA GLN A 81 10.28 1.64 0.46
C GLN A 81 10.71 3.06 0.82
N VAL A 82 11.00 3.86 -0.19
CA VAL A 82 11.29 5.28 -0.04
C VAL A 82 10.37 6.06 -0.96
N ASP A 83 9.69 7.03 -0.40
CA ASP A 83 8.83 7.97 -1.08
C ASP A 83 9.41 9.37 -0.96
N ALA A 84 9.54 10.10 -2.06
CA ALA A 84 9.96 11.48 -2.08
C ALA A 84 8.97 12.30 -2.91
N ASN A 85 8.47 13.39 -2.36
CA ASN A 85 7.47 14.21 -3.02
C ASN A 85 7.80 15.69 -2.93
N ILE A 86 7.35 16.43 -3.95
CA ILE A 86 7.35 17.88 -4.00
C ILE A 86 6.00 18.36 -4.54
N GLY A 87 5.58 19.55 -4.15
CA GLY A 87 4.33 20.12 -4.64
C GLY A 87 4.27 21.62 -4.53
N TYR A 88 3.39 22.23 -5.32
CA TYR A 88 3.07 23.64 -5.26
C TYR A 88 1.64 23.90 -5.73
N GLY A 89 0.85 24.60 -4.90
CA GLY A 89 -0.51 25.03 -5.27
C GLY A 89 -1.50 23.90 -5.55
N GLY A 90 -1.19 22.68 -5.14
CA GLY A 90 -1.95 21.47 -5.43
C GLY A 90 -1.34 20.59 -6.50
N LEU A 91 -0.49 21.09 -7.38
CA LEU A 91 0.32 20.25 -8.25
C LEU A 91 1.35 19.48 -7.43
N PHE A 92 1.61 18.24 -7.79
CA PHE A 92 2.62 17.44 -7.11
C PHE A 92 3.35 16.50 -8.09
N ALA A 93 4.58 16.20 -7.71
CA ALA A 93 5.37 15.09 -8.24
C ALA A 93 5.82 14.22 -7.07
N GLU A 94 5.74 12.91 -7.23
CA GLU A 94 6.13 11.94 -6.21
C GLU A 94 6.90 10.81 -6.90
N MET A 95 7.97 10.35 -6.26
CA MET A 95 8.73 9.20 -6.70
C MET A 95 8.82 8.22 -5.54
N TRP A 96 8.41 7.00 -5.79
CA TRP A 96 8.44 5.92 -4.82
C TRP A 96 9.35 4.80 -5.33
N TRP A 97 10.16 4.28 -4.44
CA TRP A 97 11.06 3.14 -4.69
C TRP A 97 10.73 2.01 -3.75
N ASN A 98 10.81 0.81 -4.27
CA ASN A 98 10.78 -0.39 -3.48
C ASN A 98 12.00 -1.25 -3.78
N ILE A 99 12.66 -1.70 -2.72
CA ILE A 99 13.69 -2.73 -2.77
C ILE A 99 13.28 -3.80 -1.77
N GLY A 100 12.83 -4.94 -2.29
CA GLY A 100 12.32 -6.01 -1.45
C GLY A 100 12.62 -7.39 -1.97
N ALA A 101 12.52 -8.37 -1.09
CA ALA A 101 12.63 -9.76 -1.45
C ALA A 101 11.29 -10.25 -2.02
N LYS A 102 11.33 -11.04 -3.09
CA LYS A 102 10.16 -11.68 -3.67
C LYS A 102 9.51 -12.66 -2.69
N ASN A 103 10.32 -13.31 -1.91
CA ASN A 103 9.88 -14.32 -0.95
C ASN A 103 10.80 -14.35 0.28
N TRP A 104 10.42 -15.11 1.29
CA TRP A 104 11.16 -15.26 2.53
C TRP A 104 12.46 -16.06 2.40
N LYS A 105 12.78 -16.57 1.20
CA LYS A 105 14.07 -17.24 0.94
C LYS A 105 15.18 -16.26 0.59
N PHE A 106 14.81 -15.01 0.23
CA PHE A 106 15.73 -13.93 -0.16
C PHE A 106 16.62 -14.31 -1.36
N ASP A 107 16.09 -15.15 -2.26
CA ASP A 107 16.79 -15.61 -3.45
C ASP A 107 16.55 -14.70 -4.67
N GLN A 108 15.52 -13.88 -4.62
CA GLN A 108 15.17 -12.93 -5.67
C GLN A 108 14.75 -11.59 -5.05
N PHE A 109 15.19 -10.50 -5.67
CA PHE A 109 14.78 -9.14 -5.32
C PHE A 109 13.83 -8.60 -6.39
N LEU A 110 12.90 -7.76 -5.95
CA LEU A 110 11.91 -7.09 -6.79
C LEU A 110 12.08 -5.57 -6.64
N PRO A 111 13.01 -4.96 -7.41
CA PRO A 111 13.07 -3.51 -7.47
C PRO A 111 11.87 -2.98 -8.26
N GLU A 112 11.29 -1.89 -7.75
CA GLU A 112 10.20 -1.16 -8.41
C GLU A 112 10.42 0.33 -8.21
N VAL A 113 10.16 1.12 -9.25
CA VAL A 113 10.11 2.58 -9.20
C VAL A 113 8.78 3.04 -9.74
N ASP A 114 8.08 3.83 -8.95
CA ASP A 114 6.85 4.47 -9.32
C ASP A 114 7.04 5.98 -9.39
N VAL A 115 6.50 6.61 -10.43
CA VAL A 115 6.46 8.06 -10.57
C VAL A 115 5.00 8.51 -10.65
N MET A 116 4.62 9.45 -9.81
CA MET A 116 3.30 10.05 -9.80
C MET A 116 3.40 11.52 -10.13
N LEU A 117 2.55 11.97 -11.04
CA LEU A 117 2.39 13.38 -11.38
C LEU A 117 0.91 13.71 -11.35
N GLY A 118 0.54 14.79 -10.68
CA GLY A 118 -0.88 15.09 -10.56
C GLY A 118 -1.22 16.35 -9.80
N PHE A 119 -2.46 16.38 -9.39
CA PHE A 119 -3.08 17.46 -8.63
C PHE A 119 -3.76 16.88 -7.39
N ASP A 120 -3.54 17.50 -6.23
CA ASP A 120 -4.11 17.08 -4.95
C ASP A 120 -4.53 18.31 -4.14
N ARG A 121 -5.80 18.65 -4.18
CA ARG A 121 -6.38 19.77 -3.44
C ARG A 121 -7.88 19.61 -3.28
N TRP A 122 -8.45 20.22 -2.25
CA TRP A 122 -9.91 20.24 -1.95
C TRP A 122 -10.52 18.85 -1.76
N GLY A 123 -9.72 17.89 -1.29
CA GLY A 123 -10.15 16.49 -1.15
C GLY A 123 -10.10 15.69 -2.46
N VAL A 124 -9.73 16.31 -3.58
CA VAL A 124 -9.59 15.66 -4.89
C VAL A 124 -8.12 15.43 -5.19
N LYS A 125 -7.74 14.19 -5.47
CA LYS A 125 -6.43 13.81 -6.00
C LYS A 125 -6.62 13.15 -7.37
N LEU A 126 -6.03 13.76 -8.39
CA LEU A 126 -5.96 13.24 -9.77
C LEU A 126 -4.50 13.04 -10.12
N TYR A 127 -4.12 11.86 -10.58
CA TYR A 127 -2.73 11.62 -10.93
C TYR A 127 -2.55 10.50 -11.94
N MET A 128 -1.49 10.63 -12.70
CA MET A 128 -0.92 9.56 -13.51
C MET A 128 0.12 8.83 -12.65
N LEU A 129 0.04 7.52 -12.62
CA LEU A 129 1.00 6.63 -11.99
C LEU A 129 1.75 5.88 -13.09
N TYR A 130 3.05 6.03 -13.13
CA TYR A 130 3.97 5.22 -13.91
C TYR A 130 4.68 4.23 -13.00
N VAL A 131 4.72 2.95 -13.39
CA VAL A 131 5.35 1.86 -12.63
C VAL A 131 6.39 1.17 -13.48
N HIS A 132 7.62 1.09 -12.99
CA HIS A 132 8.74 0.43 -13.62
C HIS A 132 9.31 -0.69 -12.73
N ASN A 133 9.22 -1.92 -13.20
CA ASN A 133 9.67 -3.13 -12.47
C ASN A 133 11.02 -3.67 -12.98
N PHE A 134 11.78 -2.90 -13.76
CA PHE A 134 13.10 -3.25 -14.32
C PHE A 134 13.12 -4.52 -15.19
N ASN A 135 11.97 -4.93 -15.71
CA ASN A 135 11.82 -6.10 -16.58
C ASN A 135 11.80 -5.76 -18.08
N CYS A 136 11.84 -4.48 -18.42
CA CYS A 136 11.84 -3.92 -19.77
C CYS A 136 12.55 -2.56 -19.78
N GLY A 137 12.69 -1.92 -20.96
CA GLY A 137 13.24 -0.58 -21.06
C GLY A 137 12.36 0.48 -20.36
N PHE A 138 12.98 1.53 -19.82
CA PHE A 138 12.28 2.56 -19.03
C PHE A 138 11.11 3.23 -19.77
N PHE A 139 11.20 3.38 -21.09
CA PHE A 139 10.15 3.98 -21.94
C PHE A 139 9.37 2.94 -22.76
N ASP A 140 9.42 1.67 -22.37
CA ASP A 140 8.68 0.64 -23.06
C ASP A 140 7.23 0.57 -22.57
N PHE A 141 6.35 1.24 -23.32
CA PHE A 141 4.90 1.27 -23.08
C PHE A 141 4.10 0.52 -24.14
N ALA A 142 4.77 -0.10 -25.08
CA ALA A 142 4.23 -0.38 -26.41
C ALA A 142 3.16 -1.46 -26.42
N ASN A 143 3.11 -2.37 -25.44
CA ASN A 143 2.25 -3.52 -25.58
C ASN A 143 1.40 -3.77 -24.33
N TYR A 144 0.08 -3.62 -24.50
CA TYR A 144 -0.85 -3.96 -23.41
C TYR A 144 -0.97 -5.49 -23.19
N ALA A 145 -0.47 -6.31 -24.10
CA ALA A 145 -0.50 -7.78 -24.00
C ALA A 145 0.60 -8.34 -23.12
N ASP A 146 1.76 -7.68 -23.12
CA ASP A 146 2.97 -8.21 -22.57
C ASP A 146 3.57 -7.36 -21.43
N LYS A 147 4.80 -7.72 -21.12
CA LYS A 147 5.64 -7.02 -20.17
C LYS A 147 5.93 -5.62 -20.67
N GLY A 148 5.65 -4.65 -19.89
CA GLY A 148 5.93 -3.25 -20.20
C GLY A 148 5.72 -2.42 -18.96
N ASN A 149 6.11 -1.16 -19.05
CA ASN A 149 5.87 -0.21 -17.99
C ASN A 149 4.38 0.09 -17.88
N ARG A 150 3.88 0.08 -16.65
CA ARG A 150 2.48 0.29 -16.38
C ARG A 150 2.20 1.79 -16.21
N LEU A 151 1.23 2.29 -16.96
CA LEU A 151 0.61 3.58 -16.72
C LEU A 151 -0.80 3.38 -16.21
N GLU A 152 -1.16 4.14 -15.18
CA GLU A 152 -2.50 4.19 -14.64
C GLU A 152 -2.97 5.64 -14.50
N LEU A 153 -4.23 5.89 -14.81
CA LEU A 153 -4.92 7.12 -14.43
C LEU A 153 -5.68 6.87 -13.15
N ASN A 154 -5.46 7.72 -12.17
CA ASN A 154 -6.01 7.56 -10.84
C ASN A 154 -6.78 8.80 -10.40
N PHE A 155 -7.87 8.56 -9.70
CA PHE A 155 -8.70 9.55 -9.03
C PHE A 155 -8.92 9.12 -7.58
N ARG A 156 -8.88 10.07 -6.65
CA ARG A 156 -9.34 9.89 -5.27
C ARG A 156 -10.13 11.12 -4.84
N TYR A 157 -11.22 10.87 -4.15
CA TYR A 157 -12.00 11.91 -3.48
C TYR A 157 -12.13 11.57 -2.00
N THR A 158 -11.83 12.53 -1.13
CA THR A 158 -12.04 12.45 0.32
C THR A 158 -13.11 13.46 0.72
N VAL A 159 -14.16 12.99 1.38
CA VAL A 159 -15.35 13.80 1.68
C VAL A 159 -14.99 15.04 2.50
N SER A 160 -14.28 14.86 3.62
CA SER A 160 -13.79 15.96 4.43
C SER A 160 -12.79 15.48 5.48
N SER A 161 -12.10 16.42 6.14
CA SER A 161 -11.25 16.11 7.30
C SER A 161 -12.03 15.63 8.53
N LYS A 162 -13.32 15.98 8.62
CA LYS A 162 -14.22 15.52 9.70
C LYS A 162 -14.83 14.16 9.42
N ILE A 163 -15.04 13.84 8.15
CA ILE A 163 -15.54 12.55 7.65
C ILE A 163 -14.50 12.04 6.68
N PRO A 164 -13.43 11.38 7.15
CA PRO A 164 -12.33 10.91 6.32
C PRO A 164 -12.70 9.63 5.55
N LEU A 165 -13.86 9.68 4.91
CA LEU A 165 -14.33 8.69 3.95
C LEU A 165 -13.76 9.05 2.59
N SER A 166 -13.08 8.11 1.97
CA SER A 166 -12.47 8.29 0.66
C SER A 166 -12.99 7.27 -0.33
N PHE A 167 -13.14 7.73 -1.56
CA PHE A 167 -13.38 6.90 -2.73
C PHE A 167 -12.20 7.04 -3.68
N ALA A 168 -11.68 5.93 -4.18
CA ALA A 168 -10.59 5.93 -5.15
C ALA A 168 -10.95 5.08 -6.37
N TRP A 169 -10.41 5.46 -7.53
CA TRP A 169 -10.53 4.75 -8.80
C TRP A 169 -9.20 4.84 -9.54
N GLY A 170 -8.69 3.73 -10.04
CA GLY A 170 -7.53 3.66 -10.92
C GLY A 170 -7.81 2.78 -12.12
N THR A 171 -7.37 3.19 -13.31
CA THR A 171 -7.52 2.42 -14.56
C THR A 171 -6.16 2.31 -15.26
N ARG A 172 -5.78 1.10 -15.64
CA ARG A 172 -4.58 0.88 -16.47
C ARG A 172 -4.81 1.41 -17.88
N VAL A 173 -3.83 2.19 -18.36
CA VAL A 173 -3.85 2.76 -19.72
C VAL A 173 -2.70 2.28 -20.58
N SER A 174 -1.79 1.46 -20.05
CA SER A 174 -0.73 0.76 -20.81
C SER A 174 -0.39 -0.57 -20.17
N ALA A 175 0.37 -1.39 -20.85
CA ALA A 175 1.03 -2.66 -20.48
C ALA A 175 0.30 -3.61 -19.49
N ALA A 176 0.55 -4.91 -19.64
CA ALA A 176 0.05 -5.98 -18.77
C ALA A 176 -1.48 -5.91 -18.50
N ASP A 177 -2.23 -5.59 -19.54
CA ASP A 177 -3.68 -5.36 -19.49
C ASP A 177 -4.45 -6.10 -20.61
N GLY A 178 -3.75 -6.98 -21.33
CA GLY A 178 -4.30 -7.80 -22.40
C GLY A 178 -4.75 -9.18 -21.90
N TYR A 179 -5.79 -9.71 -22.55
CA TYR A 179 -6.24 -11.08 -22.37
C TYR A 179 -6.74 -11.65 -23.71
N ILE A 180 -6.70 -12.98 -23.84
CA ILE A 180 -7.20 -13.64 -25.03
C ILE A 180 -8.67 -14.01 -24.83
N GLU A 181 -9.52 -13.63 -25.79
CA GLU A 181 -10.92 -14.03 -25.83
C GLU A 181 -11.29 -14.42 -27.26
N ASN A 182 -11.76 -15.65 -27.43
CA ASN A 182 -12.07 -16.24 -28.74
C ASN A 182 -10.90 -16.21 -29.73
N GLY A 183 -9.65 -16.35 -29.22
CA GLY A 183 -8.44 -16.30 -30.05
C GLY A 183 -7.95 -14.89 -30.38
N GLU A 184 -8.67 -13.87 -30.01
CA GLU A 184 -8.29 -12.47 -30.21
C GLU A 184 -7.72 -11.83 -28.94
N LEU A 185 -6.68 -11.04 -29.13
CA LEU A 185 -6.12 -10.24 -28.05
C LEU A 185 -7.01 -9.02 -27.78
N LYS A 186 -7.51 -8.90 -26.56
CA LYS A 186 -8.35 -7.79 -26.10
C LYS A 186 -7.70 -7.06 -24.94
N ARG A 187 -8.05 -5.79 -24.81
CA ARG A 187 -7.63 -4.95 -23.67
C ARG A 187 -8.73 -4.94 -22.61
N ALA A 188 -8.34 -5.14 -21.35
CA ALA A 188 -9.28 -5.22 -20.25
C ALA A 188 -9.67 -3.84 -19.67
N TRP A 189 -8.84 -2.81 -19.83
CA TRP A 189 -8.98 -1.54 -19.12
C TRP A 189 -9.12 -1.78 -17.63
N SER A 190 -8.22 -2.62 -17.11
CA SER A 190 -8.27 -3.11 -15.74
C SER A 190 -8.39 -1.95 -14.76
N SER A 191 -9.50 -1.95 -14.03
CA SER A 191 -9.83 -0.89 -13.09
C SER A 191 -9.95 -1.43 -11.67
N TYR A 192 -9.53 -0.60 -10.73
CA TYR A 192 -9.62 -0.85 -9.32
C TYR A 192 -10.34 0.31 -8.64
N MET A 193 -11.30 -0.01 -7.81
CA MET A 193 -12.06 0.92 -6.98
C MET A 193 -11.77 0.62 -5.52
N GLN A 194 -11.78 1.65 -4.68
CA GLN A 194 -11.65 1.48 -3.23
C GLN A 194 -12.52 2.48 -2.49
N ILE A 195 -13.20 1.99 -1.48
CA ILE A 195 -13.83 2.82 -0.44
C ILE A 195 -13.01 2.61 0.82
N SER A 196 -12.60 3.69 1.47
CA SER A 196 -11.80 3.63 2.69
C SER A 196 -12.23 4.68 3.70
N TYR A 197 -12.01 4.37 4.96
CA TYR A 197 -12.29 5.24 6.09
C TYR A 197 -11.12 5.21 7.07
N THR A 198 -10.75 6.36 7.64
CA THR A 198 -9.71 6.47 8.66
C THR A 198 -10.29 7.05 9.94
N GLN A 199 -10.33 6.28 11.01
CA GLN A 199 -10.73 6.74 12.33
C GLN A 199 -9.51 7.18 13.12
N ALA A 200 -9.49 8.43 13.56
CA ALA A 200 -8.54 8.87 14.57
C ALA A 200 -8.91 8.25 15.92
N LEU A 201 -7.92 7.75 16.63
CA LEU A 201 -8.04 7.16 17.96
C LEU A 201 -7.20 7.98 18.94
N PRO A 202 -7.43 7.84 20.27
CA PRO A 202 -6.56 8.45 21.28
C PRO A 202 -5.09 8.05 21.10
N TYR A 203 -4.19 8.83 21.72
CA TYR A 203 -2.75 8.55 21.79
C TYR A 203 -2.05 8.52 20.42
N ASP A 204 -2.41 9.41 19.50
CA ASP A 204 -1.82 9.50 18.15
C ASP A 204 -1.95 8.18 17.36
N MET A 205 -3.01 7.44 17.61
CA MET A 205 -3.31 6.23 16.87
C MET A 205 -4.35 6.51 15.79
N SER A 206 -4.37 5.68 14.77
CA SER A 206 -5.40 5.67 13.75
C SER A 206 -5.76 4.25 13.33
N LEU A 207 -7.03 4.05 13.05
CA LEU A 207 -7.56 2.82 12.47
C LEU A 207 -8.03 3.13 11.05
N TYR A 208 -7.43 2.47 10.08
CA TYR A 208 -7.82 2.54 8.68
C TYR A 208 -8.52 1.26 8.27
N GLY A 209 -9.61 1.40 7.53
CA GLY A 209 -10.33 0.29 6.92
C GLY A 209 -10.62 0.59 5.45
N ALA A 210 -10.53 -0.44 4.59
CA ALA A 210 -10.82 -0.29 3.18
C ALA A 210 -11.45 -1.55 2.58
N ILE A 211 -12.27 -1.34 1.54
CA ILE A 211 -12.77 -2.39 0.65
C ILE A 211 -12.39 -2.01 -0.76
N GLY A 212 -11.60 -2.88 -1.40
CA GLY A 212 -11.17 -2.76 -2.78
C GLY A 212 -11.93 -3.70 -3.70
N MET A 213 -12.25 -3.23 -4.89
CA MET A 213 -13.09 -3.93 -5.86
C MET A 213 -12.54 -3.76 -7.27
N SER A 214 -12.85 -4.70 -8.15
CA SER A 214 -12.70 -4.51 -9.60
C SER A 214 -14.07 -4.64 -10.26
N PRO A 215 -14.50 -3.63 -11.05
CA PRO A 215 -15.89 -3.54 -11.52
C PRO A 215 -16.18 -4.47 -12.69
N TRP A 216 -15.17 -4.96 -13.41
CA TRP A 216 -15.28 -5.83 -14.57
C TRP A 216 -14.07 -6.75 -14.72
N LYS A 217 -14.04 -7.56 -15.79
CA LYS A 217 -12.92 -8.42 -16.17
C LYS A 217 -11.62 -7.63 -16.18
N SER A 218 -10.63 -8.06 -15.41
CA SER A 218 -9.42 -7.30 -15.18
C SER A 218 -8.25 -8.17 -14.72
N CYS A 219 -7.04 -7.60 -14.72
CA CYS A 219 -5.87 -8.26 -14.12
C CYS A 219 -6.07 -8.59 -12.63
N TYR A 220 -6.94 -7.88 -11.91
CA TYR A 220 -7.25 -8.13 -10.50
C TYR A 220 -8.04 -9.42 -10.29
N SER A 221 -8.81 -9.85 -11.30
CA SER A 221 -9.54 -11.12 -11.33
C SER A 221 -8.82 -12.23 -12.12
N GLY A 222 -7.59 -11.98 -12.60
CA GLY A 222 -6.92 -12.88 -13.53
C GLY A 222 -7.62 -12.93 -14.89
N PHE A 223 -8.29 -11.84 -15.27
CA PHE A 223 -9.12 -11.71 -16.48
C PHE A 223 -10.33 -12.65 -16.50
N GLU A 224 -10.71 -13.16 -15.33
CA GLU A 224 -11.94 -13.94 -15.14
C GLU A 224 -13.02 -13.10 -14.46
N GLY A 225 -14.27 -13.43 -14.72
CA GLY A 225 -15.43 -12.83 -14.04
C GLY A 225 -15.65 -11.35 -14.38
N ASN A 226 -16.70 -10.78 -13.79
CA ASN A 226 -17.06 -9.38 -13.97
C ASN A 226 -16.68 -8.56 -12.73
N PHE A 227 -17.63 -8.41 -11.81
CA PHE A 227 -17.39 -7.70 -10.55
C PHE A 227 -16.75 -8.63 -9.51
N ILE A 228 -15.69 -8.14 -8.83
CA ILE A 228 -15.10 -8.85 -7.70
C ILE A 228 -14.82 -7.89 -6.55
N VAL A 229 -14.92 -8.40 -5.30
CA VAL A 229 -14.28 -7.77 -4.13
C VAL A 229 -12.88 -8.33 -4.05
N LYS A 230 -11.89 -7.44 -4.22
CA LYS A 230 -10.49 -7.84 -4.33
C LYS A 230 -9.80 -7.86 -2.99
N ASN A 231 -10.05 -6.88 -2.13
CA ASN A 231 -9.48 -6.86 -0.79
C ASN A 231 -10.39 -6.20 0.24
N VAL A 232 -10.30 -6.72 1.45
CA VAL A 232 -10.75 -6.06 2.66
C VAL A 232 -9.51 -5.83 3.51
N GLU A 233 -9.29 -4.60 3.93
CA GLU A 233 -8.08 -4.16 4.60
C GLU A 233 -8.41 -3.50 5.94
N LEU A 234 -7.61 -3.81 6.93
CA LEU A 234 -7.61 -3.15 8.23
C LEU A 234 -6.18 -2.84 8.64
N MET A 235 -5.90 -1.59 9.03
CA MET A 235 -4.58 -1.19 9.50
C MET A 235 -4.70 -0.34 10.76
N LEU A 236 -3.97 -0.73 11.79
CA LEU A 236 -3.75 0.05 13.00
C LEU A 236 -2.37 0.71 12.92
N ARG A 237 -2.30 1.99 13.21
CA ARG A 237 -1.08 2.77 13.17
C ARG A 237 -0.95 3.62 14.43
N LYS A 238 0.27 3.75 14.94
CA LYS A 238 0.68 4.69 15.99
C LYS A 238 1.75 5.61 15.44
N ASP A 239 1.57 6.91 15.65
CA ASP A 239 2.50 7.95 15.25
C ASP A 239 3.21 8.57 16.47
N TRP A 240 4.47 8.98 16.28
CA TRP A 240 5.24 9.78 17.21
C TRP A 240 5.87 10.95 16.47
N SER A 241 5.68 12.16 17.00
CA SER A 241 6.41 13.35 16.55
C SER A 241 7.75 13.37 17.25
N LEU A 242 8.85 13.23 16.51
CA LEU A 242 10.21 13.30 17.06
C LEU A 242 10.74 14.75 17.07
N SER A 243 10.31 15.55 16.09
CA SER A 243 10.56 16.99 15.98
C SER A 243 9.48 17.65 15.11
N GLU A 244 9.59 18.96 14.88
CA GLU A 244 8.70 19.68 13.93
C GLU A 244 8.77 19.13 12.51
N HIS A 245 9.92 18.57 12.11
CA HIS A 245 10.19 18.10 10.75
C HIS A 245 10.35 16.58 10.64
N CYS A 246 10.33 15.85 11.74
CA CYS A 246 10.58 14.41 11.74
C CYS A 246 9.55 13.65 12.56
N GLY A 247 9.08 12.54 12.06
CA GLY A 247 8.19 11.64 12.79
C GLY A 247 8.49 10.18 12.51
N LEU A 248 7.97 9.34 13.39
CA LEU A 248 8.04 7.89 13.33
C LEU A 248 6.64 7.32 13.39
N ALA A 249 6.38 6.25 12.65
CA ALA A 249 5.15 5.49 12.80
C ALA A 249 5.43 3.99 12.84
N LEU A 250 4.66 3.29 13.66
CA LEU A 250 4.56 1.84 13.67
C LEU A 250 3.17 1.44 13.17
N PHE A 251 3.06 0.43 12.34
CA PHE A 251 1.77 -0.07 11.88
C PHE A 251 1.69 -1.58 11.81
N GLY A 252 0.47 -2.09 11.96
CA GLY A 252 0.08 -3.47 11.69
C GLY A 252 -1.11 -3.47 10.73
N GLN A 253 -1.06 -4.30 9.71
CA GLN A 253 -2.03 -4.35 8.62
C GLN A 253 -2.47 -5.78 8.38
N LEU A 254 -3.77 -5.98 8.18
CA LEU A 254 -4.38 -7.23 7.74
C LEU A 254 -5.08 -6.97 6.40
N VAL A 255 -4.81 -7.81 5.42
CA VAL A 255 -5.45 -7.76 4.10
C VAL A 255 -6.00 -9.12 3.78
N ILE A 256 -7.29 -9.18 3.49
CA ILE A 256 -8.00 -10.38 3.05
C ILE A 256 -8.37 -10.18 1.58
N ASP A 257 -8.10 -11.17 0.73
CA ASP A 257 -8.56 -11.25 -0.65
C ASP A 257 -9.76 -12.21 -0.74
N PRO A 258 -11.01 -11.70 -0.70
CA PRO A 258 -12.21 -12.56 -0.75
C PRO A 258 -12.34 -13.31 -2.07
N TYR A 259 -11.87 -12.72 -3.18
CA TYR A 259 -11.87 -13.39 -4.47
C TYR A 259 -10.93 -14.60 -4.48
N ALA A 260 -9.73 -14.46 -3.93
CA ALA A 260 -8.80 -15.58 -3.77
C ALA A 260 -9.34 -16.67 -2.83
N LEU A 261 -10.07 -16.30 -1.77
CA LEU A 261 -10.74 -17.25 -0.87
C LEU A 261 -11.82 -18.08 -1.58
N SER A 262 -12.53 -17.49 -2.55
CA SER A 262 -13.63 -18.14 -3.26
C SER A 262 -13.18 -19.14 -4.33
N LYS A 263 -11.90 -19.15 -4.70
CA LYS A 263 -11.37 -20.02 -5.76
C LYS A 263 -10.97 -21.39 -5.22
N ASP A 264 -11.30 -22.43 -5.96
CA ASP A 264 -10.86 -23.78 -5.66
C ASP A 264 -9.34 -23.90 -5.88
N LYS A 265 -8.62 -24.14 -4.79
CA LYS A 265 -7.15 -24.27 -4.80
C LYS A 265 -6.67 -25.61 -5.36
N SER A 266 -7.57 -26.51 -5.74
CA SER A 266 -7.24 -27.85 -6.26
C SER A 266 -6.83 -27.83 -7.73
N THR A 267 -7.18 -26.81 -8.51
CA THR A 267 -6.90 -26.74 -9.95
C THR A 267 -5.45 -26.36 -10.22
N ALA A 268 -4.77 -27.09 -11.09
CA ALA A 268 -3.38 -26.86 -11.47
C ALA A 268 -3.16 -25.47 -12.10
N GLU A 269 -4.15 -24.93 -12.81
CA GLU A 269 -4.14 -23.59 -13.40
C GLU A 269 -4.02 -22.49 -12.37
N TRP A 270 -4.68 -22.61 -11.24
CA TRP A 270 -4.59 -21.69 -10.13
C TRP A 270 -3.17 -21.60 -9.55
N ARG A 271 -2.47 -22.73 -9.46
CA ARG A 271 -1.11 -22.79 -8.89
C ARG A 271 -0.03 -22.23 -9.81
N SER A 272 -0.24 -22.28 -11.12
CA SER A 272 0.75 -21.81 -12.10
C SER A 272 0.70 -20.30 -12.32
N TYR A 273 -0.46 -19.66 -12.06
CA TYR A 273 -0.68 -18.28 -12.44
C TYR A 273 -0.18 -17.25 -11.44
N ASP A 274 -0.15 -17.56 -10.15
CA ASP A 274 0.35 -16.63 -9.13
C ASP A 274 0.69 -17.32 -7.80
N PRO A 275 1.96 -17.68 -7.56
CA PRO A 275 2.39 -18.23 -6.29
C PRO A 275 2.28 -17.23 -5.12
N GLY A 276 2.05 -15.93 -5.39
CA GLY A 276 1.87 -14.86 -4.42
C GLY A 276 0.43 -14.62 -3.97
N ARG A 277 -0.57 -15.32 -4.50
CA ARG A 277 -1.97 -15.17 -4.10
C ARG A 277 -2.25 -15.86 -2.77
N GLN A 278 -1.86 -15.18 -1.71
CA GLN A 278 -2.33 -15.52 -0.38
C GLN A 278 -3.67 -14.83 -0.15
N SER A 279 -4.65 -15.58 0.31
CA SER A 279 -5.99 -15.05 0.57
C SER A 279 -6.09 -14.21 1.85
N ILE A 280 -5.14 -14.38 2.76
CA ILE A 280 -5.02 -13.61 4.01
C ILE A 280 -3.56 -13.26 4.20
N ASN A 281 -3.28 -11.97 4.33
CA ASN A 281 -1.93 -11.44 4.50
C ASN A 281 -1.88 -10.52 5.72
N ALA A 282 -0.85 -10.69 6.52
CA ALA A 282 -0.52 -9.77 7.60
C ALA A 282 0.80 -9.05 7.28
N ASN A 283 0.87 -7.80 7.64
CA ASN A 283 2.02 -6.95 7.45
C ASN A 283 2.26 -6.09 8.68
N THR A 284 3.50 -5.87 9.03
CA THR A 284 3.90 -4.89 10.04
C THR A 284 5.05 -4.06 9.52
N GLY A 285 5.14 -2.82 9.94
CA GLY A 285 6.23 -1.98 9.46
C GLY A 285 6.48 -0.77 10.34
N ILE A 286 7.63 -0.18 10.10
CA ILE A 286 8.09 1.07 10.70
C ILE A 286 8.25 2.08 9.58
N ARG A 287 7.79 3.29 9.81
CA ARG A 287 7.89 4.40 8.88
C ARG A 287 8.53 5.60 9.55
N VAL A 288 9.55 6.16 8.91
CA VAL A 288 10.14 7.45 9.26
C VAL A 288 9.72 8.44 8.19
N TYR A 289 9.31 9.63 8.58
CA TYR A 289 8.94 10.69 7.65
C TYR A 289 9.60 12.01 8.01
N LEU A 290 10.07 12.70 6.97
CA LEU A 290 10.62 14.06 7.01
C LEU A 290 9.70 14.99 6.23
N LYS A 291 9.47 16.18 6.77
CA LYS A 291 8.60 17.23 6.19
C LYS A 291 9.40 18.51 5.95
#